data_0055188325d71217f04618c774b7c456
#
_entry.id   0055188325d71217f04618c774b7c456
#
_cell.length_a   1.000
_cell.length_b   1.000
_cell.length_c   1.000
_cell.angle_alpha   90.00
_cell.angle_beta   90.00
_cell.angle_gamma   90.00
#
_symmetry.space_group_name_H-M   'P 1'
#
loop_
_entity.id
_entity.type
_entity.pdbx_description
1 polymer ?
#
loop_
_entity_poly.entity_id
_entity_poly.type
_entity_poly.pdbx_seq_one_letter_code
_entity_poly.pdbx_strand_id
1 'polypeptide(L)'
;MSGGALKRTSAGGHGRAERTRQKLLRAFVDLVVTRGSLQISPADVAARAGVRRSTLYTHFGGRLELLEASLMGPCTALAGAVRVGSSPSELLPLLHHLQSQSARTGALLRDPLNSLWVKCLARAIATTLREDRSAVRHRPTIPHQLLAPVLAEVQLAIIRCWLENPAGVNAEMLAATLSASTRRLLSGG
;
A
#
# COMPACT_ATOMS: atom_id res chain seq x y z
N MET A 1 27.78 17.06 44.97
CA MET A 1 28.36 16.49 43.75
C MET A 1 27.47 15.30 43.33
N SER A 2 26.50 15.55 42.47
CA SER A 2 25.53 14.53 42.04
C SER A 2 25.69 14.33 40.55
N GLY A 3 26.15 13.14 40.20
CA GLY A 3 26.31 12.70 38.83
C GLY A 3 24.96 12.33 38.18
N GLY A 4 24.60 13.03 37.14
CA GLY A 4 23.45 12.72 36.33
C GLY A 4 23.67 11.46 35.47
N ALA A 5 22.94 10.41 35.75
CA ALA A 5 22.85 9.21 34.88
C ALA A 5 21.95 9.51 33.67
N LEU A 6 22.57 9.72 32.52
CA LEU A 6 21.91 9.95 31.22
C LEU A 6 21.17 8.68 30.76
N LYS A 7 19.87 8.82 30.57
CA LYS A 7 19.00 7.89 29.83
C LYS A 7 19.49 7.72 28.38
N ARG A 8 20.22 6.64 28.09
CA ARG A 8 20.58 6.21 26.73
C ARG A 8 20.04 4.81 26.45
N THR A 9 18.70 4.63 26.29
CA THR A 9 18.16 3.29 25.98
C THR A 9 16.94 3.26 25.08
N SER A 10 16.49 4.35 24.46
CA SER A 10 15.25 4.29 23.66
C SER A 10 15.42 4.14 22.13
N ALA A 11 16.53 4.59 21.54
CA ALA A 11 16.68 4.56 20.08
C ALA A 11 16.96 3.17 19.48
N GLY A 12 17.64 2.28 20.21
CA GLY A 12 17.96 0.92 19.73
C GLY A 12 16.74 -0.03 19.72
N GLY A 13 15.80 0.18 20.61
CA GLY A 13 14.59 -0.65 20.74
C GLY A 13 13.62 -0.44 19.59
N HIS A 14 13.37 0.80 19.20
CA HIS A 14 12.47 1.15 18.10
C HIS A 14 12.94 0.61 16.75
N GLY A 15 14.23 0.72 16.44
CA GLY A 15 14.78 0.20 15.18
C GLY A 15 14.75 -1.34 15.11
N ARG A 16 14.85 -2.03 16.24
CA ARG A 16 14.73 -3.50 16.29
C ARG A 16 13.28 -3.96 16.14
N ALA A 17 12.36 -3.28 16.80
CA ALA A 17 10.92 -3.54 16.69
C ALA A 17 10.45 -3.33 15.26
N GLU A 18 10.83 -2.23 14.62
CA GLU A 18 10.45 -1.95 13.23
C GLU A 18 11.04 -2.98 12.26
N ARG A 19 12.30 -3.37 12.42
CA ARG A 19 12.88 -4.45 11.59
C ARG A 19 12.13 -5.76 11.74
N THR A 20 11.69 -6.10 12.95
CA THR A 20 10.89 -7.31 13.20
C THR A 20 9.53 -7.20 12.55
N ARG A 21 8.87 -6.04 12.66
CA ARG A 21 7.61 -5.74 11.99
C ARG A 21 7.72 -5.94 10.48
N GLN A 22 8.75 -5.39 9.84
CA GLN A 22 8.99 -5.54 8.40
C GLN A 22 9.28 -6.98 7.99
N LYS A 23 10.00 -7.76 8.80
CA LYS A 23 10.22 -9.20 8.54
C LYS A 23 8.88 -9.97 8.53
N LEU A 24 8.00 -9.68 9.47
CA LEU A 24 6.69 -10.31 9.56
C LEU A 24 5.80 -9.96 8.35
N LEU A 25 5.78 -8.70 7.93
CA LEU A 25 5.04 -8.26 6.74
C LEU A 25 5.55 -8.94 5.47
N ARG A 26 6.87 -9.00 5.28
CA ARG A 26 7.47 -9.69 4.12
C ARG A 26 7.14 -11.19 4.13
N ALA A 27 7.27 -11.86 5.28
CA ALA A 27 6.94 -13.27 5.42
C ALA A 27 5.46 -13.55 5.12
N PHE A 28 4.56 -12.67 5.55
CA PHE A 28 3.14 -12.78 5.26
C PHE A 28 2.86 -12.65 3.75
N VAL A 29 3.39 -11.60 3.10
CA VAL A 29 3.23 -11.40 1.65
C VAL A 29 3.81 -12.58 0.87
N ASP A 30 5.00 -13.06 1.23
CA ASP A 30 5.61 -14.25 0.60
C ASP A 30 4.70 -15.48 0.67
N LEU A 31 4.12 -15.74 1.84
CA LEU A 31 3.21 -16.88 2.03
C LEU A 31 1.91 -16.73 1.23
N VAL A 32 1.33 -15.52 1.21
CA VAL A 32 0.13 -15.22 0.41
C VAL A 32 0.40 -15.50 -1.07
N VAL A 33 1.51 -15.03 -1.60
CA VAL A 33 1.88 -15.24 -3.00
C VAL A 33 2.15 -16.72 -3.29
N THR A 34 2.91 -17.39 -2.42
CA THR A 34 3.30 -18.79 -2.63
C THR A 34 2.12 -19.74 -2.57
N ARG A 35 1.16 -19.48 -1.68
CA ARG A 35 -0.03 -20.33 -1.48
C ARG A 35 -1.23 -19.91 -2.33
N GLY A 36 -1.18 -18.74 -2.96
CA GLY A 36 -2.33 -18.17 -3.69
C GLY A 36 -3.57 -17.95 -2.80
N SER A 37 -3.38 -17.80 -1.50
CA SER A 37 -4.46 -17.80 -0.51
C SER A 37 -4.18 -16.84 0.63
N LEU A 38 -5.25 -16.18 1.12
CA LEU A 38 -5.21 -15.39 2.36
C LEU A 38 -5.32 -16.25 3.63
N GLN A 39 -5.55 -17.55 3.50
CA GLN A 39 -5.67 -18.47 4.64
C GLN A 39 -4.28 -18.82 5.22
N ILE A 40 -3.56 -17.79 5.67
CA ILE A 40 -2.23 -17.91 6.28
C ILE A 40 -2.38 -17.86 7.80
N SER A 41 -1.83 -18.85 8.50
CA SER A 41 -1.86 -18.87 9.95
C SER A 41 -0.77 -17.94 10.54
N PRO A 42 -1.02 -17.30 11.69
CA PRO A 42 0.03 -16.54 12.40
C PRO A 42 1.27 -17.38 12.73
N ALA A 43 1.09 -18.70 12.93
CA ALA A 43 2.21 -19.61 13.18
C ALA A 43 3.12 -19.75 11.94
N ASP A 44 2.53 -19.92 10.75
CA ASP A 44 3.29 -19.97 9.49
C ASP A 44 4.09 -18.70 9.25
N VAL A 45 3.45 -17.53 9.50
CA VAL A 45 4.13 -16.23 9.35
C VAL A 45 5.31 -16.10 10.31
N ALA A 46 5.14 -16.46 11.57
CA ALA A 46 6.20 -16.39 12.58
C ALA A 46 7.36 -17.33 12.21
N ALA A 47 7.05 -18.55 11.79
CA ALA A 47 8.05 -19.53 11.32
C ALA A 47 8.81 -19.01 10.09
N ARG A 48 8.09 -18.48 9.08
CA ARG A 48 8.69 -17.91 7.86
C ARG A 48 9.56 -16.68 8.15
N ALA A 49 9.17 -15.86 9.12
CA ALA A 49 9.93 -14.68 9.55
C ALA A 49 11.12 -15.01 10.48
N GLY A 50 11.26 -16.25 10.95
CA GLY A 50 12.29 -16.67 11.89
C GLY A 50 12.12 -16.03 13.27
N VAL A 51 10.85 -15.84 13.72
CA VAL A 51 10.53 -15.27 15.04
C VAL A 51 9.59 -16.18 15.84
N ARG A 52 9.51 -15.98 17.14
CA ARG A 52 8.54 -16.70 17.98
C ARG A 52 7.12 -16.20 17.70
N ARG A 53 6.14 -17.09 17.82
CA ARG A 53 4.71 -16.74 17.66
C ARG A 53 4.27 -15.60 18.61
N SER A 54 4.76 -15.59 19.84
CA SER A 54 4.52 -14.50 20.79
C SER A 54 5.02 -13.15 20.28
N THR A 55 6.17 -13.12 19.60
CA THR A 55 6.70 -11.91 18.97
C THR A 55 5.77 -11.37 17.88
N LEU A 56 5.11 -12.24 17.10
CA LEU A 56 4.12 -11.79 16.13
C LEU A 56 2.98 -11.06 16.83
N TYR A 57 2.42 -11.63 17.90
CA TYR A 57 1.31 -11.01 18.63
C TYR A 57 1.69 -9.72 19.38
N THR A 58 2.99 -9.49 19.63
CA THR A 58 3.46 -8.18 20.13
C THR A 58 3.36 -7.09 19.07
N HIS A 59 3.41 -7.45 17.78
CA HIS A 59 3.40 -6.50 16.66
C HIS A 59 2.06 -6.41 15.94
N PHE A 60 1.27 -7.47 15.94
CA PHE A 60 0.01 -7.58 15.22
C PHE A 60 -1.00 -8.41 16.00
N GLY A 61 -2.21 -7.92 16.16
CA GLY A 61 -3.30 -8.62 16.83
C GLY A 61 -3.79 -9.88 16.10
N GLY A 62 -3.35 -10.08 14.86
CA GLY A 62 -3.69 -11.26 14.09
C GLY A 62 -3.52 -11.09 12.58
N ARG A 63 -4.08 -12.05 11.82
CA ARG A 63 -3.97 -12.10 10.36
C ARG A 63 -4.53 -10.86 9.66
N LEU A 64 -5.67 -10.35 10.12
CA LEU A 64 -6.32 -9.19 9.48
C LEU A 64 -5.45 -7.94 9.58
N GLU A 65 -4.86 -7.70 10.75
CA GLU A 65 -3.97 -6.56 10.95
C GLU A 65 -2.67 -6.69 10.13
N LEU A 66 -2.11 -7.90 10.02
CA LEU A 66 -0.98 -8.17 9.12
C LEU A 66 -1.31 -7.80 7.68
N LEU A 67 -2.50 -8.20 7.23
CA LEU A 67 -2.97 -7.94 5.88
C LEU A 67 -3.16 -6.44 5.64
N GLU A 68 -3.89 -5.74 6.51
CA GLU A 68 -4.07 -4.30 6.40
C GLU A 68 -2.73 -3.55 6.44
N ALA A 69 -1.83 -3.93 7.34
CA ALA A 69 -0.52 -3.32 7.44
C ALA A 69 0.37 -3.58 6.21
N SER A 70 0.24 -4.74 5.56
CA SER A 70 1.00 -5.05 4.33
C SER A 70 0.56 -4.22 3.13
N LEU A 71 -0.71 -3.79 3.10
CA LEU A 71 -1.27 -2.97 2.02
C LEU A 71 -1.14 -1.46 2.30
N MET A 72 -0.90 -1.05 3.55
CA MET A 72 -0.91 0.35 3.97
C MET A 72 0.06 1.21 3.15
N GLY A 73 1.31 0.80 3.02
CA GLY A 73 2.33 1.58 2.31
C GLY A 73 1.98 1.85 0.85
N PRO A 74 1.74 0.81 0.03
CA PRO A 74 1.31 0.98 -1.35
C PRO A 74 0.02 1.79 -1.51
N CYS A 75 -1.00 1.53 -0.68
CA CYS A 75 -2.26 2.28 -0.74
C CYS A 75 -2.09 3.75 -0.39
N THR A 76 -1.24 4.09 0.60
CA THR A 76 -0.94 5.48 0.95
C THR A 76 -0.23 6.21 -0.18
N ALA A 77 0.75 5.54 -0.84
CA ALA A 77 1.45 6.12 -1.98
C ALA A 77 0.50 6.40 -3.14
N LEU A 78 -0.36 5.44 -3.51
CA LEU A 78 -1.35 5.60 -4.58
C LEU A 78 -2.41 6.65 -4.23
N ALA A 79 -2.88 6.69 -2.99
CA ALA A 79 -3.80 7.71 -2.52
C ALA A 79 -3.19 9.13 -2.56
N GLY A 80 -1.86 9.24 -2.45
CA GLY A 80 -1.15 10.51 -2.63
C GLY A 80 -1.41 11.19 -3.97
N ALA A 81 -1.66 10.42 -5.03
CA ALA A 81 -1.94 10.93 -6.36
C ALA A 81 -3.24 11.77 -6.46
N VAL A 82 -4.14 11.70 -5.47
CA VAL A 82 -5.36 12.53 -5.44
C VAL A 82 -5.14 13.91 -4.85
N ARG A 83 -3.98 14.17 -4.23
CA ARG A 83 -3.67 15.50 -3.64
C ARG A 83 -3.44 16.54 -4.73
N VAL A 84 -3.89 17.75 -4.45
CA VAL A 84 -3.61 18.90 -5.33
C VAL A 84 -2.10 19.18 -5.32
N GLY A 85 -1.52 19.28 -6.53
CA GLY A 85 -0.09 19.54 -6.69
C GLY A 85 0.83 18.33 -6.51
N SER A 86 0.27 17.11 -6.31
CA SER A 86 1.08 15.90 -6.29
C SER A 86 1.84 15.71 -7.61
N SER A 87 3.12 15.37 -7.51
CA SER A 87 3.95 15.08 -8.67
C SER A 87 3.85 13.60 -9.07
N PRO A 88 3.76 13.28 -10.37
CA PRO A 88 3.86 11.88 -10.83
C PRO A 88 5.10 11.16 -10.30
N SER A 89 6.22 11.89 -10.10
CA SER A 89 7.47 11.33 -9.58
C SER A 89 7.35 10.72 -8.18
N GLU A 90 6.38 11.15 -7.38
CA GLU A 90 6.13 10.57 -6.05
C GLU A 90 5.69 9.10 -6.10
N LEU A 91 5.15 8.66 -7.24
CA LEU A 91 4.75 7.27 -7.48
C LEU A 91 5.92 6.36 -7.90
N LEU A 92 7.02 6.93 -8.42
CA LEU A 92 8.11 6.14 -9.01
C LEU A 92 8.72 5.10 -8.06
N PRO A 93 9.00 5.40 -6.77
CA PRO A 93 9.55 4.38 -5.87
C PRO A 93 8.62 3.16 -5.73
N LEU A 94 7.31 3.39 -5.66
CA LEU A 94 6.32 2.31 -5.62
C LEU A 94 6.30 1.54 -6.94
N LEU A 95 6.24 2.22 -8.09
CA LEU A 95 6.12 1.59 -9.40
C LEU A 95 7.35 0.75 -9.73
N HIS A 96 8.56 1.24 -9.46
CA HIS A 96 9.79 0.47 -9.59
C HIS A 96 9.79 -0.77 -8.69
N HIS A 97 9.30 -0.63 -7.44
CA HIS A 97 9.17 -1.78 -6.54
C HIS A 97 8.18 -2.81 -7.10
N LEU A 98 7.01 -2.38 -7.58
CA LEU A 98 6.01 -3.28 -8.17
C LEU A 98 6.56 -3.99 -9.42
N GLN A 99 7.30 -3.27 -10.27
CA GLN A 99 7.94 -3.81 -11.46
C GLN A 99 9.01 -4.86 -11.13
N SER A 100 9.88 -4.56 -10.16
CA SER A 100 10.93 -5.49 -9.72
C SER A 100 10.38 -6.78 -9.09
N GLN A 101 9.12 -6.77 -8.68
CA GLN A 101 8.38 -7.89 -8.10
C GLN A 101 7.17 -8.30 -8.96
N SER A 102 7.22 -8.07 -10.28
CA SER A 102 6.05 -8.14 -11.18
C SER A 102 5.23 -9.42 -11.06
N ALA A 103 5.88 -10.59 -11.03
CA ALA A 103 5.19 -11.88 -10.89
C ALA A 103 4.43 -11.98 -9.55
N ARG A 104 5.03 -11.49 -8.44
CA ARG A 104 4.39 -11.48 -7.11
C ARG A 104 3.26 -10.46 -7.05
N THR A 105 3.52 -9.25 -7.55
CA THR A 105 2.53 -8.17 -7.58
C THR A 105 1.33 -8.55 -8.43
N GLY A 106 1.55 -9.13 -9.62
CA GLY A 106 0.47 -9.61 -10.47
C GLY A 106 -0.43 -10.64 -9.78
N ALA A 107 0.16 -11.57 -9.02
CA ALA A 107 -0.61 -12.54 -8.23
C ALA A 107 -1.45 -11.87 -7.12
N LEU A 108 -0.93 -10.83 -6.48
CA LEU A 108 -1.62 -10.07 -5.43
C LEU A 108 -2.77 -9.20 -5.97
N LEU A 109 -2.72 -8.80 -7.24
CA LEU A 109 -3.73 -7.96 -7.88
C LEU A 109 -4.83 -8.76 -8.60
N ARG A 110 -4.84 -10.10 -8.47
CA ARG A 110 -5.90 -10.97 -8.99
C ARG A 110 -6.90 -11.34 -7.89
N ASP A 111 -8.09 -11.76 -8.30
CA ASP A 111 -9.08 -12.29 -7.36
C ASP A 111 -8.59 -13.56 -6.65
N PRO A 112 -8.95 -13.74 -5.38
CA PRO A 112 -9.84 -12.88 -4.54
C PRO A 112 -9.15 -11.70 -3.87
N LEU A 113 -7.84 -11.48 -4.09
CA LEU A 113 -7.04 -10.45 -3.41
C LEU A 113 -7.34 -9.04 -3.92
N ASN A 114 -7.70 -8.93 -5.21
CA ASN A 114 -7.99 -7.62 -5.83
C ASN A 114 -9.08 -6.85 -5.07
N SER A 115 -10.17 -7.51 -4.68
CA SER A 115 -11.26 -6.86 -3.95
C SER A 115 -10.83 -6.26 -2.61
N LEU A 116 -9.82 -6.83 -1.97
CA LEU A 116 -9.24 -6.29 -0.74
C LEU A 116 -8.37 -5.07 -1.03
N TRP A 117 -7.52 -5.15 -2.07
CA TRP A 117 -6.74 -4.01 -2.53
C TRP A 117 -7.63 -2.80 -2.81
N VAL A 118 -8.72 -3.01 -3.57
CA VAL A 118 -9.71 -1.96 -3.86
C VAL A 118 -10.27 -1.36 -2.58
N LYS A 119 -10.70 -2.16 -1.61
CA LYS A 119 -11.25 -1.68 -0.34
C LYS A 119 -10.23 -0.87 0.46
N CYS A 120 -8.99 -1.36 0.57
CA CYS A 120 -7.93 -0.67 1.30
C CYS A 120 -7.54 0.64 0.62
N LEU A 121 -7.37 0.63 -0.71
CA LEU A 121 -7.03 1.82 -1.48
C LEU A 121 -8.16 2.86 -1.47
N ALA A 122 -9.41 2.43 -1.65
CA ALA A 122 -10.57 3.33 -1.57
C ALA A 122 -10.67 4.01 -0.20
N ARG A 123 -10.37 3.29 0.89
CA ARG A 123 -10.32 3.87 2.24
C ARG A 123 -9.20 4.91 2.35
N ALA A 124 -8.00 4.61 1.85
CA ALA A 124 -6.88 5.55 1.84
C ALA A 124 -7.20 6.80 1.02
N ILE A 125 -7.75 6.65 -0.19
CA ILE A 125 -8.19 7.76 -1.04
C ILE A 125 -9.26 8.60 -0.34
N ALA A 126 -10.29 7.98 0.24
CA ALA A 126 -11.34 8.70 0.96
C ALA A 126 -10.80 9.50 2.15
N THR A 127 -9.77 9.00 2.82
CA THR A 127 -9.08 9.73 3.89
C THR A 127 -8.32 10.92 3.32
N THR A 128 -7.52 10.72 2.27
CA THR A 128 -6.77 11.79 1.61
C THR A 128 -7.68 12.90 1.08
N LEU A 129 -8.81 12.55 0.44
CA LEU A 129 -9.80 13.52 -0.05
C LEU A 129 -10.49 14.32 1.07
N ARG A 130 -10.64 13.74 2.26
CA ARG A 130 -11.18 14.46 3.43
C ARG A 130 -10.17 15.43 4.03
N GLU A 131 -8.90 15.07 4.01
CA GLU A 131 -7.79 15.90 4.50
C GLU A 131 -7.49 17.05 3.53
N ASP A 132 -7.51 16.77 2.22
CA ASP A 132 -7.28 17.75 1.16
C ASP A 132 -8.59 18.14 0.45
N ARG A 133 -9.38 19.00 1.11
CA ARG A 133 -10.65 19.51 0.54
C ARG A 133 -10.46 20.32 -0.75
N SER A 134 -9.25 20.78 -1.04
CA SER A 134 -8.94 21.49 -2.26
C SER A 134 -8.89 20.58 -3.50
N ALA A 135 -8.71 19.29 -3.31
CA ALA A 135 -8.69 18.29 -4.38
C ALA A 135 -10.02 18.20 -5.14
N VAL A 136 -11.13 18.59 -4.50
CA VAL A 136 -12.49 18.53 -5.08
C VAL A 136 -13.06 19.94 -5.24
N ARG A 137 -12.35 20.81 -5.94
CA ARG A 137 -12.79 22.20 -6.16
C ARG A 137 -13.92 22.35 -7.18
N HIS A 138 -14.10 21.39 -8.06
CA HIS A 138 -15.15 21.36 -9.07
C HIS A 138 -16.11 20.21 -8.75
N ARG A 139 -17.37 20.32 -9.18
CA ARG A 139 -18.32 19.20 -9.05
C ARG A 139 -17.77 18.01 -9.84
N PRO A 140 -17.32 16.93 -9.19
CA PRO A 140 -16.86 15.76 -9.93
C PRO A 140 -18.03 15.18 -10.71
N THR A 141 -17.77 14.64 -11.89
CA THR A 141 -18.77 13.93 -12.69
C THR A 141 -19.33 12.71 -11.95
N ILE A 142 -18.54 12.17 -11.01
CA ILE A 142 -18.88 11.00 -10.21
C ILE A 142 -19.39 11.47 -8.84
N PRO A 143 -20.53 10.94 -8.33
CA PRO A 143 -20.99 11.21 -6.98
C PRO A 143 -19.91 10.95 -5.93
N HIS A 144 -19.79 11.85 -4.95
CA HIS A 144 -18.72 11.81 -3.93
C HIS A 144 -18.54 10.45 -3.24
N GLN A 145 -19.65 9.76 -2.97
CA GLN A 145 -19.63 8.44 -2.32
C GLN A 145 -19.02 7.34 -3.21
N LEU A 146 -19.04 7.52 -4.54
CA LEU A 146 -18.47 6.56 -5.50
C LEU A 146 -17.06 6.95 -5.93
N LEU A 147 -16.62 8.16 -5.66
CA LEU A 147 -15.36 8.70 -6.18
C LEU A 147 -14.15 7.88 -5.71
N ALA A 148 -14.03 7.63 -4.43
CA ALA A 148 -12.90 6.86 -3.89
C ALA A 148 -12.86 5.40 -4.37
N PRO A 149 -13.96 4.62 -4.38
CA PRO A 149 -13.98 3.29 -4.98
C PRO A 149 -13.62 3.30 -6.47
N VAL A 150 -14.17 4.22 -7.25
CA VAL A 150 -13.89 4.31 -8.70
C VAL A 150 -12.43 4.64 -8.95
N LEU A 151 -11.86 5.62 -8.22
CA LEU A 151 -10.44 5.93 -8.32
C LEU A 151 -9.54 4.75 -7.97
N ALA A 152 -9.89 3.99 -6.93
CA ALA A 152 -9.15 2.80 -6.53
C ALA A 152 -9.17 1.73 -7.63
N GLU A 153 -10.33 1.45 -8.20
CA GLU A 153 -10.46 0.48 -9.31
C GLU A 153 -9.66 0.92 -10.53
N VAL A 154 -9.76 2.19 -10.94
CA VAL A 154 -9.03 2.71 -12.10
C VAL A 154 -7.52 2.62 -11.89
N GLN A 155 -7.00 3.04 -10.73
CA GLN A 155 -5.58 2.99 -10.45
C GLN A 155 -5.06 1.54 -10.45
N LEU A 156 -5.77 0.61 -9.79
CA LEU A 156 -5.37 -0.79 -9.76
C LEU A 156 -5.51 -1.47 -11.12
N ALA A 157 -6.52 -1.14 -11.90
CA ALA A 157 -6.68 -1.65 -13.26
C ALA A 157 -5.51 -1.21 -14.17
N ILE A 158 -5.12 0.06 -14.11
CA ILE A 158 -3.98 0.58 -14.88
C ILE A 158 -2.69 -0.16 -14.49
N ILE A 159 -2.42 -0.33 -13.19
CA ILE A 159 -1.23 -1.05 -12.71
C ILE A 159 -1.27 -2.51 -13.14
N ARG A 160 -2.40 -3.19 -13.03
CA ARG A 160 -2.56 -4.58 -13.44
C ARG A 160 -2.30 -4.76 -14.93
N CYS A 161 -2.92 -3.93 -15.78
CA CYS A 161 -2.68 -3.97 -17.23
C CYS A 161 -1.20 -3.75 -17.57
N TRP A 162 -0.52 -2.83 -16.88
CA TRP A 162 0.89 -2.61 -17.09
C TRP A 162 1.76 -3.79 -16.69
N LEU A 163 1.49 -4.42 -15.55
CA LEU A 163 2.25 -5.59 -15.10
C LEU A 163 2.04 -6.82 -16.00
N GLU A 164 0.86 -6.95 -16.59
CA GLU A 164 0.53 -8.03 -17.53
C GLU A 164 1.13 -7.80 -18.92
N ASN A 165 1.26 -6.54 -19.33
CA ASN A 165 1.81 -6.16 -20.63
C ASN A 165 2.71 -4.91 -20.55
N PRO A 166 3.95 -5.05 -20.06
CA PRO A 166 4.84 -3.93 -19.82
C PRO A 166 5.47 -3.36 -21.10
N ALA A 167 5.21 -3.95 -22.28
CA ALA A 167 5.86 -3.57 -23.53
C ALA A 167 5.62 -2.07 -23.87
N GLY A 168 6.70 -1.30 -23.93
CA GLY A 168 6.67 0.11 -24.34
C GLY A 168 6.23 1.12 -23.29
N VAL A 169 5.87 0.68 -22.07
CA VAL A 169 5.46 1.59 -20.98
C VAL A 169 6.42 1.48 -19.80
N ASN A 170 7.21 2.53 -19.57
CA ASN A 170 8.08 2.62 -18.40
C ASN A 170 7.33 3.16 -17.16
N ALA A 171 7.99 3.16 -15.99
CA ALA A 171 7.40 3.60 -14.73
C ALA A 171 7.00 5.10 -14.77
N GLU A 172 7.76 5.93 -15.48
CA GLU A 172 7.50 7.37 -15.63
C GLU A 172 6.22 7.63 -16.44
N MET A 173 6.04 6.92 -17.55
CA MET A 173 4.81 6.99 -18.35
C MET A 173 3.59 6.51 -17.56
N LEU A 174 3.77 5.43 -16.79
CA LEU A 174 2.71 4.92 -15.92
C LEU A 174 2.34 5.90 -14.82
N ALA A 175 3.32 6.52 -14.16
CA ALA A 175 3.11 7.54 -13.14
C ALA A 175 2.34 8.74 -13.70
N ALA A 176 2.72 9.20 -14.90
CA ALA A 176 2.02 10.28 -15.59
C ALA A 176 0.56 9.89 -15.92
N THR A 177 0.35 8.66 -16.41
CA THR A 177 -0.99 8.14 -16.75
C THR A 177 -1.87 8.04 -15.52
N LEU A 178 -1.37 7.49 -14.40
CA LEU A 178 -2.09 7.40 -13.12
C LEU A 178 -2.49 8.79 -12.62
N SER A 179 -1.56 9.74 -12.62
CA SER A 179 -1.81 11.10 -12.17
C SER A 179 -2.81 11.85 -13.08
N ALA A 180 -2.69 11.69 -14.40
CA ALA A 180 -3.60 12.32 -15.36
C ALA A 180 -5.02 11.75 -15.26
N SER A 181 -5.15 10.42 -15.19
CA SER A 181 -6.46 9.75 -15.04
C SER A 181 -7.15 10.14 -13.74
N THR A 182 -6.39 10.17 -12.63
CA THR A 182 -6.89 10.60 -11.32
C THR A 182 -7.40 12.05 -11.37
N ARG A 183 -6.62 12.99 -11.93
CA ARG A 183 -7.02 14.38 -12.05
C ARG A 183 -8.27 14.58 -12.90
N ARG A 184 -8.39 13.89 -14.04
CA ARG A 184 -9.58 13.97 -14.89
C ARG A 184 -10.85 13.55 -14.15
N LEU A 185 -10.79 12.46 -13.38
CA LEU A 185 -11.93 12.01 -12.61
C LEU A 185 -12.30 12.96 -11.46
N LEU A 186 -11.31 13.68 -10.91
CA LEU A 186 -11.52 14.67 -9.85
C LEU A 186 -12.07 16.00 -10.39
N SER A 187 -11.68 16.42 -11.60
CA SER A 187 -12.05 17.73 -12.17
C SER A 187 -13.35 17.73 -12.96
N GLY A 188 -13.86 16.56 -13.35
CA GLY A 188 -15.14 16.46 -14.07
C GLY A 188 -15.08 16.85 -15.56
N GLY A 189 -13.87 16.80 -16.18
CA GLY A 189 -13.69 17.12 -17.59
C GLY A 189 -13.44 18.60 -17.83
#